data_ab785e1ccf7b2b03b487282987ab6198
#
_entry.id   ab785e1ccf7b2b03b487282987ab6198
#
_cell.length_a   1.000
_cell.length_b   1.000
_cell.length_c   1.000
_cell.angle_alpha   90.00
_cell.angle_beta   90.00
_cell.angle_gamma   90.00
#
_symmetry.space_group_name_H-M   'P 1'
#
loop_
_entity.id
_entity.type
_entity.pdbx_description
1 polymer ?
#
loop_
_entity_poly.entity_id
_entity_poly.type
_entity_poly.pdbx_seq_one_letter_code
_entity_poly.pdbx_strand_id
1 'polypeptide(L)'
;MNNIIDNKLKLIPHKPGCYLMKNIDGNIIYVGKSKNLKNRVTSYFKSSHTGKTKKLVSEIYDFEYIITSTEVESLVLELNLIKKYDPKYNILLRDDKTYPYIELTNEKVPRLVVVRNPNIKRNRKNTLYGPFPNVTAARNTVELINRLYPLRKCRTYSKKACLYYHINECLGYCVNKISDDVINQMKEEITSFLSGNSSIITNKIKEKMEICSNNLNFEKALEYKTMLDNINITLEKQKVELDDNINRDVISYYYEGEYISISILFIRGGKLLDKYNKVFPLIGEVNDEINSFIYSFYDKHSILPKEVLVCDDIDTVSLSSIFQIKFINPKKGIKRKIVDLTTDNAKNAYHEKLELIKKDEEQTSLAMNELGKILGINNLSRVEIFDNSNLFGNFNVSGMVVFIDGKPYKDGYRKWKIMSDMSDDYNTMREVIYLSWAKDI
;
A
#
# COMPACT_ATOMS: atom_id res chain seq x y z
N MET A 1 -1.46 -28.92 -26.57
CA MET A 1 -1.79 -29.17 -25.16
C MET A 1 -1.07 -30.40 -24.70
N ASN A 2 -0.59 -30.42 -23.46
CA ASN A 2 0.16 -31.57 -22.92
C ASN A 2 -0.86 -32.66 -22.56
N ASN A 3 -0.69 -33.92 -23.03
CA ASN A 3 -1.63 -35.03 -22.75
C ASN A 3 -1.96 -35.21 -21.25
N ILE A 4 -1.07 -34.74 -20.38
CA ILE A 4 -1.23 -34.76 -18.92
C ILE A 4 -2.37 -33.84 -18.49
N ILE A 5 -2.39 -32.59 -19.01
CA ILE A 5 -3.40 -31.59 -18.67
C ILE A 5 -4.79 -32.05 -19.15
N ASP A 6 -4.90 -32.54 -20.39
CA ASP A 6 -6.19 -32.98 -20.96
C ASP A 6 -6.81 -34.14 -20.15
N ASN A 7 -6.01 -35.07 -19.66
CA ASN A 7 -6.50 -36.16 -18.82
C ASN A 7 -6.92 -35.68 -17.41
N LYS A 8 -6.15 -34.77 -16.81
CA LYS A 8 -6.49 -34.18 -15.51
C LYS A 8 -7.76 -33.32 -15.58
N LEU A 9 -7.96 -32.56 -16.66
CA LEU A 9 -9.17 -31.75 -16.85
C LEU A 9 -10.48 -32.57 -16.84
N LYS A 10 -10.44 -33.82 -17.33
CA LYS A 10 -11.61 -34.72 -17.32
C LYS A 10 -11.99 -35.14 -15.90
N LEU A 11 -11.02 -35.23 -14.99
CA LEU A 11 -11.17 -35.71 -13.62
C LEU A 11 -11.60 -34.64 -12.60
N ILE A 12 -11.52 -33.36 -12.97
CA ILE A 12 -11.86 -32.26 -12.07
C ILE A 12 -13.37 -32.31 -11.76
N PRO A 13 -13.77 -32.23 -10.47
CA PRO A 13 -15.18 -32.23 -10.08
C PRO A 13 -15.85 -30.84 -10.25
N HIS A 14 -17.15 -30.84 -10.41
CA HIS A 14 -17.98 -29.64 -10.36
C HIS A 14 -18.29 -29.24 -8.89
N LYS A 15 -17.23 -28.90 -8.13
CA LYS A 15 -17.29 -28.52 -6.72
C LYS A 15 -16.49 -27.25 -6.48
N PRO A 16 -16.78 -26.50 -5.39
CA PRO A 16 -15.95 -25.38 -4.98
C PRO A 16 -14.58 -25.85 -4.50
N GLY A 17 -13.59 -24.99 -4.63
CA GLY A 17 -12.23 -25.28 -4.17
C GLY A 17 -11.19 -24.34 -4.72
N CYS A 18 -9.92 -24.67 -4.45
CA CYS A 18 -8.75 -23.95 -4.93
C CYS A 18 -7.97 -24.78 -5.96
N TYR A 19 -7.34 -24.10 -6.89
CA TYR A 19 -6.44 -24.69 -7.87
C TYR A 19 -5.09 -24.01 -7.85
N LEU A 20 -4.04 -24.79 -8.06
CA LEU A 20 -2.64 -24.37 -8.01
C LEU A 20 -2.01 -24.67 -9.36
N MET A 21 -1.59 -23.66 -10.11
CA MET A 21 -0.91 -23.81 -11.38
C MET A 21 0.58 -23.91 -11.17
N LYS A 22 1.23 -24.86 -11.83
CA LYS A 22 2.66 -25.16 -11.71
C LYS A 22 3.39 -24.95 -13.02
N ASN A 23 4.62 -24.46 -12.95
CA ASN A 23 5.54 -24.40 -14.08
C ASN A 23 6.25 -25.76 -14.30
N ILE A 24 7.14 -25.81 -15.28
CA ILE A 24 7.91 -27.03 -15.62
C ILE A 24 8.82 -27.50 -14.48
N ASP A 25 9.27 -26.61 -13.62
CA ASP A 25 10.11 -26.91 -12.45
C ASP A 25 9.29 -27.40 -11.24
N GLY A 26 7.95 -27.49 -11.38
CA GLY A 26 7.05 -27.86 -10.29
C GLY A 26 6.72 -26.74 -9.30
N ASN A 27 7.24 -25.51 -9.54
CA ASN A 27 6.94 -24.36 -8.69
C ASN A 27 5.51 -23.86 -8.92
N ILE A 28 4.81 -23.50 -7.84
CA ILE A 28 3.48 -22.90 -7.91
C ILE A 28 3.61 -21.46 -8.38
N ILE A 29 3.05 -21.17 -9.55
CA ILE A 29 3.09 -19.84 -10.19
C ILE A 29 1.80 -19.05 -10.04
N TYR A 30 0.68 -19.72 -9.77
CA TYR A 30 -0.62 -19.07 -9.54
C TYR A 30 -1.50 -19.96 -8.65
N VAL A 31 -2.27 -19.33 -7.76
CA VAL A 31 -3.31 -19.97 -6.94
C VAL A 31 -4.61 -19.23 -7.19
N GLY A 32 -5.72 -19.95 -7.35
CA GLY A 32 -7.03 -19.32 -7.49
C GLY A 32 -8.13 -20.18 -6.87
N LYS A 33 -9.23 -19.53 -6.52
CA LYS A 33 -10.46 -20.18 -6.06
C LYS A 33 -11.48 -20.32 -7.16
N SER A 34 -12.44 -21.21 -6.97
CA SER A 34 -13.62 -21.28 -7.84
C SER A 34 -14.82 -21.90 -7.13
N LYS A 35 -16.03 -21.44 -7.48
CA LYS A 35 -17.30 -22.12 -7.14
C LYS A 35 -17.47 -23.43 -7.89
N ASN A 36 -16.85 -23.56 -9.07
CA ASN A 36 -16.86 -24.74 -9.90
C ASN A 36 -15.48 -24.94 -10.53
N LEU A 37 -14.65 -25.75 -9.87
CA LEU A 37 -13.28 -26.03 -10.27
C LEU A 37 -13.18 -26.46 -11.74
N LYS A 38 -14.05 -27.35 -12.20
CA LYS A 38 -14.00 -27.86 -13.58
C LYS A 38 -14.16 -26.75 -14.61
N ASN A 39 -15.19 -25.92 -14.48
CA ASN A 39 -15.44 -24.85 -15.42
C ASN A 39 -14.29 -23.85 -15.43
N ARG A 40 -13.82 -23.45 -14.24
CA ARG A 40 -12.79 -22.44 -14.07
C ARG A 40 -11.43 -22.89 -14.59
N VAL A 41 -10.96 -24.07 -14.21
CA VAL A 41 -9.66 -24.56 -14.66
C VAL A 41 -9.67 -24.83 -16.16
N THR A 42 -10.80 -25.37 -16.70
CA THR A 42 -10.93 -25.59 -18.13
C THR A 42 -10.89 -24.30 -18.94
N SER A 43 -11.43 -23.17 -18.43
CA SER A 43 -11.41 -21.90 -19.14
C SER A 43 -10.02 -21.37 -19.45
N TYR A 44 -9.01 -21.62 -18.58
CA TYR A 44 -7.64 -21.22 -18.87
C TYR A 44 -7.06 -21.89 -20.12
N PHE A 45 -7.47 -23.12 -20.43
CA PHE A 45 -6.90 -23.90 -21.53
C PHE A 45 -7.74 -23.87 -22.80
N LYS A 46 -9.04 -23.53 -22.71
CA LYS A 46 -9.97 -23.54 -23.85
C LYS A 46 -10.33 -22.14 -24.39
N SER A 47 -10.15 -21.10 -23.59
CA SER A 47 -10.43 -19.72 -24.00
C SER A 47 -9.18 -19.01 -24.55
N SER A 48 -9.37 -18.02 -25.40
CA SER A 48 -8.31 -17.12 -25.80
C SER A 48 -8.05 -16.10 -24.70
N HIS A 49 -6.78 -15.89 -24.36
CA HIS A 49 -6.36 -14.96 -23.31
C HIS A 49 -5.40 -13.91 -23.87
N THR A 50 -5.40 -12.73 -23.27
CA THR A 50 -4.51 -11.62 -23.57
C THR A 50 -3.61 -11.30 -22.37
N GLY A 51 -2.59 -10.46 -22.58
CA GLY A 51 -1.76 -9.90 -21.53
C GLY A 51 -1.13 -10.92 -20.57
N LYS A 52 -1.22 -10.62 -19.29
CA LYS A 52 -0.66 -11.46 -18.23
C LYS A 52 -1.29 -12.84 -18.12
N THR A 53 -2.58 -12.97 -18.39
CA THR A 53 -3.25 -14.27 -18.38
C THR A 53 -2.70 -15.17 -19.47
N LYS A 54 -2.44 -14.62 -20.67
CA LYS A 54 -1.78 -15.35 -21.76
C LYS A 54 -0.38 -15.81 -21.33
N LYS A 55 0.40 -14.95 -20.67
CA LYS A 55 1.73 -15.28 -20.17
C LYS A 55 1.64 -16.35 -19.08
N LEU A 56 0.70 -16.23 -18.13
CA LEU A 56 0.47 -17.28 -17.14
C LEU A 56 0.20 -18.62 -17.83
N VAL A 57 -0.77 -18.67 -18.75
CA VAL A 57 -1.17 -19.91 -19.42
C VAL A 57 0.00 -20.54 -20.21
N SER A 58 0.88 -19.75 -20.81
CA SER A 58 2.05 -20.25 -21.51
C SER A 58 3.11 -20.87 -20.58
N GLU A 59 3.13 -20.48 -19.31
CA GLU A 59 4.05 -21.03 -18.30
C GLU A 59 3.46 -22.23 -17.52
N ILE A 60 2.15 -22.53 -17.67
CA ILE A 60 1.53 -23.68 -16.98
C ILE A 60 1.98 -24.99 -17.62
N TYR A 61 2.63 -25.82 -16.81
CA TYR A 61 3.02 -27.18 -17.18
C TYR A 61 2.10 -28.23 -16.55
N ASP A 62 1.64 -27.99 -15.30
CA ASP A 62 0.75 -28.87 -14.55
C ASP A 62 -0.12 -28.07 -13.60
N PHE A 63 -1.14 -28.71 -13.02
CA PHE A 63 -1.96 -28.13 -11.98
C PHE A 63 -2.41 -29.15 -10.93
N GLU A 64 -2.68 -28.65 -9.73
CA GLU A 64 -3.34 -29.39 -8.64
C GLU A 64 -4.62 -28.65 -8.21
N TYR A 65 -5.52 -29.35 -7.52
CA TYR A 65 -6.71 -28.74 -6.93
C TYR A 65 -7.03 -29.33 -5.57
N ILE A 66 -7.69 -28.53 -4.73
CA ILE A 66 -8.17 -28.90 -3.40
C ILE A 66 -9.67 -28.56 -3.37
N ILE A 67 -10.49 -29.57 -3.07
CA ILE A 67 -11.94 -29.42 -2.95
C ILE A 67 -12.25 -28.84 -1.58
N THR A 68 -13.20 -27.91 -1.49
CA THR A 68 -13.73 -27.35 -0.25
C THR A 68 -15.23 -27.60 -0.14
N SER A 69 -15.78 -27.47 1.06
CA SER A 69 -17.19 -27.66 1.30
C SER A 69 -18.01 -26.44 0.94
N THR A 70 -17.41 -25.24 1.07
CA THR A 70 -18.07 -23.95 0.83
C THR A 70 -17.16 -23.00 0.03
N GLU A 71 -17.79 -21.97 -0.57
CA GLU A 71 -17.05 -20.90 -1.24
C GLU A 71 -16.22 -20.06 -0.27
N VAL A 72 -16.73 -19.81 0.93
CA VAL A 72 -16.02 -19.11 2.01
C VAL A 72 -14.75 -19.86 2.39
N GLU A 73 -14.83 -21.18 2.52
CA GLU A 73 -13.70 -22.03 2.82
C GLU A 73 -12.67 -21.98 1.68
N SER A 74 -13.10 -21.97 0.41
CA SER A 74 -12.18 -21.83 -0.73
C SER A 74 -11.46 -20.48 -0.73
N LEU A 75 -12.13 -19.39 -0.37
CA LEU A 75 -11.52 -18.08 -0.28
C LEU A 75 -10.42 -18.03 0.81
N VAL A 76 -10.72 -18.54 2.00
CA VAL A 76 -9.73 -18.60 3.10
C VAL A 76 -8.54 -19.50 2.73
N LEU A 77 -8.82 -20.64 2.10
CA LEU A 77 -7.78 -21.57 1.66
C LEU A 77 -6.87 -20.94 0.58
N GLU A 78 -7.45 -20.29 -0.43
CA GLU A 78 -6.69 -19.58 -1.49
C GLU A 78 -5.65 -18.64 -0.89
N LEU A 79 -6.05 -17.82 0.06
CA LEU A 79 -5.19 -16.82 0.67
C LEU A 79 -4.09 -17.43 1.53
N ASN A 80 -4.38 -18.50 2.23
CA ASN A 80 -3.38 -19.26 2.98
C ASN A 80 -2.35 -19.88 2.02
N LEU A 81 -2.79 -20.38 0.87
CA LEU A 81 -1.92 -20.94 -0.16
C LEU A 81 -1.08 -19.83 -0.83
N ILE A 82 -1.68 -18.67 -1.13
CA ILE A 82 -0.94 -17.51 -1.66
C ILE A 82 0.14 -17.06 -0.66
N LYS A 83 -0.17 -16.95 0.62
CA LYS A 83 0.82 -16.61 1.66
C LYS A 83 1.94 -17.65 1.78
N LYS A 84 1.58 -18.93 1.66
CA LYS A 84 2.53 -20.03 1.80
C LYS A 84 3.52 -20.13 0.64
N TYR A 85 3.03 -19.96 -0.58
CA TYR A 85 3.81 -20.25 -1.80
C TYR A 85 4.32 -18.99 -2.51
N ASP A 86 3.85 -17.80 -2.15
CA ASP A 86 4.22 -16.50 -2.78
C ASP A 86 4.24 -16.56 -4.32
N PRO A 87 3.13 -16.96 -4.98
CA PRO A 87 3.16 -17.26 -6.41
C PRO A 87 3.39 -16.02 -7.25
N LYS A 88 4.19 -16.13 -8.31
CA LYS A 88 4.60 -15.06 -9.23
C LYS A 88 3.43 -14.22 -9.80
N TYR A 89 2.30 -14.87 -10.07
CA TYR A 89 1.16 -14.27 -10.75
C TYR A 89 0.06 -13.81 -9.80
N ASN A 90 0.06 -14.20 -8.52
CA ASN A 90 -0.90 -13.69 -7.56
C ASN A 90 -0.56 -12.27 -7.10
N ILE A 91 -1.60 -11.53 -6.76
CA ILE A 91 -1.43 -10.18 -6.19
C ILE A 91 -1.11 -10.33 -4.71
N LEU A 92 0.14 -10.08 -4.38
CA LEU A 92 0.53 -9.90 -3.00
C LEU A 92 0.46 -8.42 -2.67
N LEU A 93 -0.29 -8.10 -1.63
CA LEU A 93 -0.15 -6.80 -0.98
C LEU A 93 1.20 -6.80 -0.26
N ARG A 94 2.31 -6.68 -1.04
CA ARG A 94 3.69 -6.64 -0.51
C ARG A 94 4.01 -5.35 0.22
N ASP A 95 3.15 -4.34 0.12
CA ASP A 95 3.30 -3.13 0.91
C ASP A 95 3.04 -3.48 2.38
N ASP A 96 4.11 -3.88 3.07
CA ASP A 96 4.19 -4.00 4.53
C ASP A 96 4.07 -2.63 5.24
N LYS A 97 3.73 -1.59 4.50
CA LYS A 97 3.42 -0.28 5.06
C LYS A 97 2.06 -0.33 5.72
N THR A 98 2.04 -0.97 6.88
CA THR A 98 0.90 -0.82 7.79
C THR A 98 0.70 0.66 8.07
N TYR A 99 -0.55 1.09 7.92
CA TYR A 99 -0.92 2.46 8.21
C TYR A 99 -0.52 2.83 9.64
N PRO A 100 -0.02 4.06 9.85
CA PRO A 100 0.23 4.56 11.20
C PRO A 100 -1.08 4.85 11.92
N TYR A 101 -1.06 4.61 13.23
CA TYR A 101 -2.12 4.94 14.17
C TYR A 101 -1.57 5.86 15.24
N ILE A 102 -2.43 6.65 15.85
CA ILE A 102 -2.12 7.38 17.08
C ILE A 102 -2.67 6.56 18.24
N GLU A 103 -1.81 6.18 19.15
CA GLU A 103 -2.14 5.44 20.38
C GLU A 103 -2.20 6.42 21.54
N LEU A 104 -3.36 6.51 22.22
CA LEU A 104 -3.51 7.16 23.50
C LEU A 104 -3.36 6.09 24.57
N THR A 105 -2.27 6.18 25.36
CA THR A 105 -1.96 5.17 26.37
C THR A 105 -2.95 5.23 27.54
N ASN A 106 -3.35 4.07 28.08
CA ASN A 106 -4.23 3.98 29.24
C ASN A 106 -3.43 4.04 30.57
N GLU A 107 -2.53 5.01 30.67
CA GLU A 107 -1.78 5.31 31.89
C GLU A 107 -2.52 6.40 32.68
N LYS A 108 -2.23 6.56 33.98
CA LYS A 108 -2.81 7.63 34.80
C LYS A 108 -2.62 9.00 34.13
N VAL A 109 -1.41 9.25 33.61
CA VAL A 109 -1.10 10.37 32.73
C VAL A 109 -0.87 9.83 31.34
N PRO A 110 -1.82 9.99 30.40
CA PRO A 110 -1.72 9.40 29.07
C PRO A 110 -0.61 10.05 28.24
N ARG A 111 -0.12 9.30 27.25
CA ARG A 111 0.79 9.77 26.22
C ARG A 111 0.20 9.52 24.85
N LEU A 112 0.57 10.35 23.90
CA LEU A 112 0.27 10.13 22.48
C LEU A 112 1.50 9.54 21.80
N VAL A 113 1.33 8.41 21.14
CA VAL A 113 2.41 7.69 20.43
C VAL A 113 1.95 7.31 19.04
N VAL A 114 2.78 7.58 18.03
CA VAL A 114 2.53 7.06 16.69
C VAL A 114 3.04 5.63 16.62
N VAL A 115 2.15 4.70 16.28
CA VAL A 115 2.45 3.27 16.19
C VAL A 115 2.13 2.75 14.79
N ARG A 116 2.95 1.80 14.32
CA ARG A 116 2.66 0.95 13.17
C ARG A 116 2.43 -0.46 13.68
N ASN A 117 1.54 -1.22 13.05
CA ASN A 117 1.20 -2.57 13.50
C ASN A 117 0.87 -2.63 15.00
N PRO A 118 -0.19 -1.95 15.46
CA PRO A 118 -0.54 -1.99 16.87
C PRO A 118 -0.82 -3.44 17.28
N ASN A 119 -0.02 -3.95 18.19
CA ASN A 119 -0.23 -5.29 18.73
C ASN A 119 -1.39 -5.25 19.73
N ILE A 120 -2.62 -5.36 19.22
CA ILE A 120 -3.87 -5.27 20.00
C ILE A 120 -3.90 -6.32 21.13
N LYS A 121 -3.27 -7.48 20.92
CA LYS A 121 -3.23 -8.53 21.94
C LYS A 121 -2.39 -8.12 23.16
N ARG A 122 -1.36 -7.30 22.98
CA ARG A 122 -0.45 -6.86 24.05
C ARG A 122 -0.96 -5.64 24.83
N ASN A 123 -1.71 -4.73 24.18
CA ASN A 123 -2.13 -3.44 24.75
C ASN A 123 -3.65 -3.23 24.66
N ARG A 124 -4.46 -4.21 25.11
CA ARG A 124 -5.94 -4.14 25.08
C ARG A 124 -6.56 -2.93 25.80
N LYS A 125 -5.77 -2.19 26.60
CA LYS A 125 -6.25 -1.04 27.40
C LYS A 125 -6.04 0.32 26.71
N ASN A 126 -5.15 0.41 25.71
CA ASN A 126 -4.87 1.66 25.01
C ASN A 126 -5.90 1.92 23.91
N THR A 127 -6.20 3.19 23.67
CA THR A 127 -7.12 3.58 22.59
C THR A 127 -6.33 3.94 21.33
N LEU A 128 -6.74 3.39 20.20
CA LEU A 128 -6.11 3.62 18.90
C LEU A 128 -7.01 4.45 18.00
N TYR A 129 -6.42 5.44 17.36
CA TYR A 129 -7.09 6.34 16.41
C TYR A 129 -6.41 6.26 15.04
N GLY A 130 -7.16 6.24 13.98
CA GLY A 130 -6.67 6.12 12.59
C GLY A 130 -7.51 5.14 11.76
N PRO A 131 -6.99 4.62 10.63
CA PRO A 131 -5.60 4.80 10.15
C PRO A 131 -5.30 6.22 9.64
N PHE A 132 -4.05 6.65 9.73
CA PHE A 132 -3.57 7.89 9.13
C PHE A 132 -2.89 7.62 7.77
N PRO A 133 -2.94 8.57 6.80
CA PRO A 133 -2.44 8.36 5.45
C PRO A 133 -0.94 8.05 5.40
N ASN A 134 -0.19 8.71 6.27
CA ASN A 134 1.25 8.49 6.40
C ASN A 134 1.75 8.87 7.80
N VAL A 135 2.99 8.49 8.10
CA VAL A 135 3.60 8.76 9.42
C VAL A 135 3.75 10.25 9.69
N THR A 136 4.00 11.04 8.65
CA THR A 136 4.14 12.49 8.79
C THR A 136 2.82 13.12 9.22
N ALA A 137 1.70 12.73 8.61
CA ALA A 137 0.37 13.20 9.03
C ALA A 137 0.06 12.82 10.48
N ALA A 138 0.32 11.57 10.87
CA ALA A 138 0.13 11.13 12.25
C ALA A 138 1.02 11.90 13.24
N ARG A 139 2.30 12.14 12.89
CA ARG A 139 3.23 12.92 13.72
C ARG A 139 2.81 14.38 13.84
N ASN A 140 2.42 15.02 12.76
CA ASN A 140 1.94 16.40 12.77
C ASN A 140 0.71 16.56 13.65
N THR A 141 -0.21 15.57 13.59
CA THR A 141 -1.40 15.54 14.48
C THR A 141 -1.00 15.41 15.94
N VAL A 142 -0.08 14.51 16.28
CA VAL A 142 0.44 14.34 17.65
C VAL A 142 1.17 15.61 18.12
N GLU A 143 1.95 16.25 17.27
CA GLU A 143 2.65 17.48 17.58
C GLU A 143 1.66 18.63 17.85
N LEU A 144 0.64 18.80 17.01
CA LEU A 144 -0.43 19.76 17.21
C LEU A 144 -1.11 19.57 18.57
N ILE A 145 -1.49 18.33 18.88
CA ILE A 145 -2.14 18.02 20.16
C ILE A 145 -1.19 18.31 21.34
N ASN A 146 0.08 17.95 21.25
CA ASN A 146 1.08 18.17 22.29
C ASN A 146 1.40 19.65 22.55
N ARG A 147 1.21 20.54 21.56
CA ARG A 147 1.33 22.00 21.74
C ARG A 147 0.11 22.60 22.46
N LEU A 148 -1.06 22.01 22.24
CA LEU A 148 -2.32 22.48 22.87
C LEU A 148 -2.52 21.91 24.27
N TYR A 149 -2.12 20.66 24.46
CA TYR A 149 -2.28 19.90 25.69
C TYR A 149 -0.91 19.46 26.20
N PRO A 150 -0.43 20.04 27.30
CA PRO A 150 0.91 19.73 27.83
C PRO A 150 0.95 18.38 28.54
N LEU A 151 0.71 17.30 27.77
CA LEU A 151 0.77 15.93 28.20
C LEU A 151 2.22 15.47 28.46
N ARG A 152 2.34 14.37 29.17
CA ARG A 152 3.61 13.69 29.35
C ARG A 152 4.14 13.11 28.03
N LYS A 153 5.40 13.39 27.72
CA LYS A 153 6.09 12.83 26.53
C LYS A 153 7.06 11.70 26.90
N CYS A 154 7.60 11.72 28.13
CA CYS A 154 8.57 10.74 28.61
C CYS A 154 7.92 9.37 28.89
N ARG A 155 8.65 8.28 28.64
CA ARG A 155 8.22 6.92 28.94
C ARG A 155 8.33 6.61 30.44
N THR A 156 9.43 7.05 31.07
CA THR A 156 9.72 6.88 32.47
C THR A 156 9.80 8.24 33.15
N TYR A 157 9.36 8.33 34.42
CA TYR A 157 9.46 9.56 35.21
C TYR A 157 10.90 9.85 35.58
N SER A 158 11.33 11.09 35.36
CA SER A 158 12.59 11.61 35.89
C SER A 158 12.37 12.17 37.30
N LYS A 159 13.41 12.23 38.11
CA LYS A 159 13.39 12.92 39.43
C LYS A 159 13.55 14.44 39.27
N LYS A 160 13.88 14.94 38.08
CA LYS A 160 14.11 16.36 37.79
C LYS A 160 13.22 16.79 36.62
N ALA A 161 12.82 18.07 36.66
CA ALA A 161 12.10 18.69 35.53
C ALA A 161 12.95 18.62 34.25
N CYS A 162 12.32 18.28 33.15
CA CYS A 162 12.98 18.16 31.81
C CYS A 162 12.69 19.40 30.94
N LEU A 163 13.33 19.46 29.78
CA LEU A 163 13.15 20.56 28.82
C LEU A 163 11.68 20.85 28.51
N TYR A 164 10.87 19.82 28.28
CA TYR A 164 9.45 19.97 27.97
C TYR A 164 8.64 20.71 29.07
N TYR A 165 9.04 20.60 30.33
CA TYR A 165 8.45 21.39 31.40
C TYR A 165 8.83 22.86 31.28
N HIS A 166 10.10 23.15 31.03
CA HIS A 166 10.59 24.53 30.95
C HIS A 166 10.07 25.30 29.73
N ILE A 167 9.75 24.60 28.65
CA ILE A 167 9.13 25.20 27.45
C ILE A 167 7.59 25.14 27.48
N ASN A 168 6.98 24.80 28.62
CA ASN A 168 5.53 24.69 28.82
C ASN A 168 4.81 23.66 27.93
N GLU A 169 5.51 22.66 27.44
CA GLU A 169 4.96 21.56 26.66
C GLU A 169 4.64 20.32 27.52
N CYS A 170 4.84 20.39 28.83
CA CYS A 170 4.50 19.37 29.80
C CYS A 170 4.21 20.04 31.16
N LEU A 171 3.18 19.58 31.86
CA LEU A 171 2.84 20.11 33.22
C LEU A 171 3.82 19.66 34.30
N GLY A 172 4.86 18.89 33.97
CA GLY A 172 5.85 18.45 34.92
C GLY A 172 5.33 17.37 35.87
N TYR A 173 4.62 16.40 35.38
CA TYR A 173 4.02 15.28 36.15
C TYR A 173 5.04 14.48 36.98
N CYS A 174 6.33 14.66 36.72
CA CYS A 174 7.43 14.05 37.52
C CYS A 174 7.78 14.85 38.79
N VAL A 175 7.45 16.14 38.83
CA VAL A 175 7.79 17.06 39.92
C VAL A 175 6.56 17.75 40.52
N ASN A 176 5.44 17.82 39.78
CA ASN A 176 4.20 18.47 40.22
C ASN A 176 3.09 17.44 40.41
N LYS A 177 2.22 17.69 41.42
CA LYS A 177 0.96 16.97 41.58
C LYS A 177 -0.12 17.70 40.77
N ILE A 178 -0.57 17.09 39.66
CA ILE A 178 -1.67 17.60 38.81
C ILE A 178 -2.94 16.87 39.21
N SER A 179 -4.06 17.63 39.32
CA SER A 179 -5.36 17.02 39.65
C SER A 179 -5.81 16.04 38.55
N ASP A 180 -6.47 14.98 38.96
CA ASP A 180 -7.00 13.98 38.04
C ASP A 180 -8.08 14.58 37.11
N ASP A 181 -8.82 15.60 37.58
CA ASP A 181 -9.83 16.30 36.76
C ASP A 181 -9.23 16.98 35.53
N VAL A 182 -8.10 17.68 35.70
CA VAL A 182 -7.40 18.33 34.59
C VAL A 182 -6.90 17.31 33.57
N ILE A 183 -6.40 16.17 34.06
CA ILE A 183 -5.91 15.08 33.19
C ILE A 183 -7.08 14.46 32.43
N ASN A 184 -8.22 14.21 33.09
CA ASN A 184 -9.40 13.62 32.48
C ASN A 184 -10.02 14.57 31.44
N GLN A 185 -10.13 15.85 31.75
CA GLN A 185 -10.61 16.85 30.81
C GLN A 185 -9.75 16.88 29.54
N MET A 186 -8.42 16.94 29.67
CA MET A 186 -7.53 16.89 28.50
C MET A 186 -7.71 15.59 27.69
N LYS A 187 -7.87 14.47 28.38
CA LYS A 187 -8.09 13.17 27.73
C LYS A 187 -9.39 13.14 26.95
N GLU A 188 -10.48 13.69 27.49
CA GLU A 188 -11.78 13.77 26.80
C GLU A 188 -11.73 14.67 25.58
N GLU A 189 -11.13 15.85 25.68
CA GLU A 189 -10.97 16.78 24.57
C GLU A 189 -10.12 16.18 23.42
N ILE A 190 -9.01 15.52 23.78
CA ILE A 190 -8.15 14.82 22.82
C ILE A 190 -8.88 13.65 22.15
N THR A 191 -9.63 12.88 22.93
CA THR A 191 -10.44 11.77 22.42
C THR A 191 -11.51 12.27 21.45
N SER A 192 -12.19 13.36 21.79
CA SER A 192 -13.18 14.02 20.93
C SER A 192 -12.59 14.46 19.60
N PHE A 193 -11.43 15.10 19.63
CA PHE A 193 -10.73 15.53 18.41
C PHE A 193 -10.28 14.36 17.54
N LEU A 194 -9.62 13.37 18.12
CA LEU A 194 -9.13 12.19 17.37
C LEU A 194 -10.29 11.32 16.85
N SER A 195 -11.49 11.48 17.42
CA SER A 195 -12.73 10.85 16.93
C SER A 195 -13.44 11.67 15.83
N GLY A 196 -12.88 12.81 15.40
CA GLY A 196 -13.39 13.61 14.28
C GLY A 196 -14.07 14.94 14.68
N ASN A 197 -14.28 15.22 15.98
CA ASN A 197 -14.86 16.50 16.41
C ASN A 197 -13.77 17.56 16.60
N SER A 198 -13.60 18.42 15.60
CA SER A 198 -12.58 19.47 15.61
C SER A 198 -13.00 20.76 16.30
N SER A 199 -14.30 20.96 16.62
CA SER A 199 -14.83 22.23 17.12
C SER A 199 -14.15 22.69 18.42
N ILE A 200 -13.94 21.79 19.37
CA ILE A 200 -13.32 22.12 20.66
C ILE A 200 -11.89 22.62 20.47
N ILE A 201 -11.09 21.90 19.67
CA ILE A 201 -9.69 22.29 19.40
C ILE A 201 -9.61 23.58 18.59
N THR A 202 -10.47 23.75 17.58
CA THR A 202 -10.53 24.97 16.78
C THR A 202 -10.82 26.19 17.64
N ASN A 203 -11.78 26.11 18.55
CA ASN A 203 -12.11 27.19 19.47
C ASN A 203 -10.95 27.48 20.44
N LYS A 204 -10.31 26.46 20.97
CA LYS A 204 -9.14 26.59 21.87
C LYS A 204 -7.92 27.22 21.19
N ILE A 205 -7.71 26.94 19.89
CA ILE A 205 -6.65 27.61 19.12
C ILE A 205 -6.97 29.07 18.89
N LYS A 206 -8.22 29.39 18.55
CA LYS A 206 -8.67 30.78 18.39
C LYS A 206 -8.48 31.60 19.68
N GLU A 207 -8.90 31.05 20.80
CA GLU A 207 -8.74 31.69 22.11
C GLU A 207 -7.25 31.94 22.42
N LYS A 208 -6.39 30.94 22.24
CA LYS A 208 -4.94 31.12 22.45
C LYS A 208 -4.31 32.11 21.48
N MET A 209 -4.77 32.15 20.23
CA MET A 209 -4.33 33.13 19.23
C MET A 209 -4.68 34.55 19.67
N GLU A 210 -5.93 34.79 20.15
CA GLU A 210 -6.39 36.07 20.66
C GLU A 210 -5.60 36.51 21.89
N ILE A 211 -5.40 35.62 22.88
CA ILE A 211 -4.58 35.89 24.07
C ILE A 211 -3.15 36.30 23.68
N CYS A 212 -2.52 35.60 22.75
CA CYS A 212 -1.18 35.92 22.29
C CYS A 212 -1.14 37.27 21.54
N SER A 213 -2.16 37.56 20.73
CA SER A 213 -2.29 38.82 20.02
C SER A 213 -2.48 40.01 20.99
N ASN A 214 -3.34 39.86 21.99
CA ASN A 214 -3.55 40.87 23.01
C ASN A 214 -2.32 41.15 23.89
N ASN A 215 -1.49 40.13 24.08
CA ASN A 215 -0.22 40.25 24.79
C ASN A 215 0.96 40.67 23.87
N LEU A 216 0.68 41.16 22.66
CA LEU A 216 1.66 41.59 21.64
C LEU A 216 2.68 40.52 21.23
N ASN A 217 2.38 39.25 21.48
CA ASN A 217 3.22 38.11 21.07
C ASN A 217 2.78 37.61 19.68
N PHE A 218 3.08 38.42 18.67
CA PHE A 218 2.63 38.19 17.31
C PHE A 218 3.22 36.94 16.66
N GLU A 219 4.43 36.51 17.02
CA GLU A 219 5.03 35.27 16.51
C GLU A 219 4.21 34.05 16.91
N LYS A 220 3.84 33.95 18.21
CA LYS A 220 2.98 32.85 18.68
C LYS A 220 1.55 32.95 18.14
N ALA A 221 1.01 34.17 17.99
CA ALA A 221 -0.29 34.34 17.37
C ALA A 221 -0.30 33.85 15.91
N LEU A 222 0.78 34.13 15.16
CA LEU A 222 0.95 33.63 13.78
C LEU A 222 1.08 32.11 13.72
N GLU A 223 1.81 31.49 14.67
CA GLU A 223 1.85 30.02 14.77
C GLU A 223 0.45 29.42 14.98
N TYR A 224 -0.34 29.95 15.89
CA TYR A 224 -1.71 29.48 16.13
C TYR A 224 -2.61 29.72 14.90
N LYS A 225 -2.46 30.83 14.18
CA LYS A 225 -3.15 31.11 12.93
C LYS A 225 -2.81 30.05 11.88
N THR A 226 -1.53 29.76 11.69
CA THR A 226 -1.07 28.74 10.74
C THR A 226 -1.61 27.35 11.10
N MET A 227 -1.70 27.02 12.39
CA MET A 227 -2.32 25.77 12.85
C MET A 227 -3.81 25.72 12.49
N LEU A 228 -4.51 26.83 12.67
CA LEU A 228 -5.93 26.95 12.36
C LEU A 228 -6.19 26.82 10.85
N ASP A 229 -5.36 27.47 10.03
CA ASP A 229 -5.43 27.38 8.58
C ASP A 229 -5.17 25.95 8.10
N ASN A 230 -4.19 25.26 8.66
CA ASN A 230 -3.90 23.86 8.35
C ASN A 230 -5.07 22.93 8.71
N ILE A 231 -5.72 23.16 9.86
CA ILE A 231 -6.91 22.39 10.26
C ILE A 231 -8.06 22.70 9.29
N ASN A 232 -8.30 23.97 8.97
CA ASN A 232 -9.36 24.36 8.05
C ASN A 232 -9.13 23.80 6.64
N ILE A 233 -7.93 23.86 6.10
CA ILE A 233 -7.58 23.23 4.80
C ILE A 233 -7.86 21.73 4.82
N THR A 234 -7.57 21.07 5.95
CA THR A 234 -7.86 19.65 6.12
C THR A 234 -9.37 19.41 6.20
N LEU A 235 -10.13 20.29 6.83
CA LEU A 235 -11.60 20.21 6.95
C LEU A 235 -12.31 20.62 5.65
N GLU A 236 -11.86 21.66 4.95
CA GLU A 236 -12.47 22.14 3.69
C GLU A 236 -12.33 21.14 2.54
N LYS A 237 -11.25 20.35 2.51
CA LYS A 237 -11.09 19.25 1.54
C LYS A 237 -12.09 18.10 1.76
N GLN A 238 -12.84 18.12 2.86
CA GLN A 238 -13.79 17.08 3.22
C GLN A 238 -15.24 17.47 2.86
N LYS A 239 -15.55 17.55 1.55
CA LYS A 239 -16.93 17.79 1.06
C LYS A 239 -17.90 16.63 1.33
N VAL A 240 -17.46 15.56 1.98
CA VAL A 240 -18.27 14.38 2.29
C VAL A 240 -18.41 14.30 3.81
N GLU A 241 -19.40 14.99 4.37
CA GLU A 241 -19.84 14.79 5.75
C GLU A 241 -21.08 13.90 5.77
N LEU A 242 -20.99 12.82 6.55
CA LEU A 242 -22.15 12.05 6.97
C LEU A 242 -22.48 12.47 8.40
N ASP A 243 -23.72 12.84 8.65
CA ASP A 243 -24.18 13.29 9.98
C ASP A 243 -24.16 12.21 11.06
N ASP A 244 -23.68 11.00 10.70
CA ASP A 244 -23.54 9.90 11.62
C ASP A 244 -22.06 9.72 12.00
N ASN A 245 -21.75 9.67 13.27
CA ASN A 245 -20.40 9.45 13.80
C ASN A 245 -19.89 7.99 13.60
N ILE A 246 -20.20 7.38 12.45
CA ILE A 246 -19.85 5.98 12.19
C ILE A 246 -18.50 5.90 11.46
N ASN A 247 -17.61 5.06 11.98
CA ASN A 247 -16.38 4.71 11.30
C ASN A 247 -16.68 3.68 10.20
N ARG A 248 -16.38 4.03 8.95
CA ARG A 248 -16.61 3.17 7.79
C ARG A 248 -15.51 3.30 6.76
N ASP A 249 -15.36 2.26 5.98
CA ASP A 249 -14.58 2.30 4.75
C ASP A 249 -15.53 2.21 3.56
N VAL A 250 -15.15 2.80 2.43
CA VAL A 250 -15.91 2.73 1.19
C VAL A 250 -15.00 2.16 0.13
N ILE A 251 -15.37 1.04 -0.46
CA ILE A 251 -14.55 0.31 -1.44
C ILE A 251 -15.27 0.28 -2.77
N SER A 252 -14.57 0.67 -3.80
CA SER A 252 -15.02 0.53 -5.17
C SER A 252 -13.86 0.24 -6.11
N TYR A 253 -14.18 -0.11 -7.34
CA TYR A 253 -13.20 -0.46 -8.34
C TYR A 253 -13.59 0.06 -9.72
N TYR A 254 -12.61 0.08 -10.59
CA TYR A 254 -12.77 0.32 -12.03
C TYR A 254 -11.81 -0.61 -12.78
N TYR A 255 -12.28 -1.22 -13.86
CA TYR A 255 -11.44 -2.03 -14.71
C TYR A 255 -11.72 -1.75 -16.18
N GLU A 256 -10.68 -1.87 -16.99
CA GLU A 256 -10.74 -1.80 -18.44
C GLU A 256 -9.53 -2.56 -19.00
N GLY A 257 -9.74 -3.42 -19.98
CA GLY A 257 -8.68 -4.23 -20.58
C GLY A 257 -7.96 -5.12 -19.56
N GLU A 258 -6.65 -4.94 -19.42
CA GLU A 258 -5.77 -5.85 -18.66
C GLU A 258 -5.50 -5.40 -17.21
N TYR A 259 -6.05 -4.29 -16.78
CA TYR A 259 -5.79 -3.73 -15.45
C TYR A 259 -7.07 -3.48 -14.69
N ILE A 260 -6.97 -3.56 -13.37
CA ILE A 260 -8.02 -3.19 -12.42
C ILE A 260 -7.45 -2.18 -11.43
N SER A 261 -8.26 -1.19 -11.09
CA SER A 261 -7.98 -0.20 -10.06
C SER A 261 -8.97 -0.34 -8.91
N ILE A 262 -8.49 -0.45 -7.70
CA ILE A 262 -9.32 -0.45 -6.49
C ILE A 262 -9.04 0.81 -5.70
N SER A 263 -10.11 1.47 -5.25
CA SER A 263 -10.07 2.64 -4.38
C SER A 263 -10.78 2.34 -3.07
N ILE A 264 -10.17 2.78 -1.96
CA ILE A 264 -10.73 2.72 -0.62
C ILE A 264 -10.71 4.12 -0.03
N LEU A 265 -11.87 4.60 0.42
CA LEU A 265 -11.99 5.84 1.18
C LEU A 265 -12.19 5.50 2.67
N PHE A 266 -11.41 6.14 3.54
CA PHE A 266 -11.49 5.96 4.98
C PHE A 266 -12.30 7.08 5.61
N ILE A 267 -13.48 6.75 6.16
CA ILE A 267 -14.37 7.70 6.84
C ILE A 267 -14.33 7.40 8.33
N ARG A 268 -14.00 8.39 9.14
CA ARG A 268 -13.97 8.29 10.60
C ARG A 268 -14.73 9.45 11.22
N GLY A 269 -15.66 9.15 12.14
CA GLY A 269 -16.53 10.13 12.72
C GLY A 269 -17.37 10.91 11.69
N GLY A 270 -17.80 10.23 10.60
CA GLY A 270 -18.54 10.86 9.50
C GLY A 270 -17.68 11.65 8.51
N LYS A 271 -16.39 11.85 8.75
CA LYS A 271 -15.48 12.65 7.91
C LYS A 271 -14.54 11.77 7.12
N LEU A 272 -14.29 12.14 5.85
CA LEU A 272 -13.31 11.48 5.00
C LEU A 272 -11.90 11.85 5.48
N LEU A 273 -11.14 10.86 5.96
CA LEU A 273 -9.76 11.08 6.41
C LEU A 273 -8.73 10.89 5.31
N ASP A 274 -8.89 9.84 4.49
CA ASP A 274 -7.88 9.45 3.51
C ASP A 274 -8.46 8.59 2.40
N LYS A 275 -7.66 8.41 1.35
CA LYS A 275 -7.91 7.47 0.26
C LYS A 275 -6.71 6.55 0.01
N TYR A 276 -7.01 5.32 -0.34
CA TYR A 276 -6.03 4.35 -0.84
C TYR A 276 -6.41 3.91 -2.24
N ASN A 277 -5.48 4.00 -3.19
CA ASN A 277 -5.67 3.54 -4.55
C ASN A 277 -4.61 2.51 -4.91
N LYS A 278 -5.01 1.44 -5.56
CA LYS A 278 -4.08 0.45 -6.10
C LYS A 278 -4.52 -0.03 -7.47
N VAL A 279 -3.61 0.05 -8.43
CA VAL A 279 -3.81 -0.45 -9.80
C VAL A 279 -2.88 -1.64 -10.02
N PHE A 280 -3.42 -2.71 -10.56
CA PHE A 280 -2.69 -3.95 -10.81
C PHE A 280 -3.27 -4.69 -12.02
N PRO A 281 -2.48 -5.59 -12.65
CA PRO A 281 -2.96 -6.38 -13.76
C PRO A 281 -4.05 -7.36 -13.33
N LEU A 282 -5.10 -7.45 -14.12
CA LEU A 282 -6.19 -8.41 -13.93
C LEU A 282 -5.75 -9.80 -14.42
N ILE A 283 -5.79 -10.79 -13.53
CA ILE A 283 -5.39 -12.17 -13.81
C ILE A 283 -6.53 -13.12 -13.43
N GLY A 284 -7.65 -12.99 -13.99
CA GLY A 284 -8.76 -13.85 -13.64
C GLY A 284 -10.08 -13.13 -13.80
N GLU A 285 -11.08 -13.54 -13.03
CA GLU A 285 -12.35 -12.83 -13.02
C GLU A 285 -12.29 -11.65 -12.06
N VAL A 286 -12.87 -10.53 -12.49
CA VAL A 286 -12.90 -9.26 -11.75
C VAL A 286 -13.39 -9.46 -10.31
N ASN A 287 -14.49 -10.19 -10.14
CA ASN A 287 -15.11 -10.41 -8.83
C ASN A 287 -14.22 -11.24 -7.89
N ASP A 288 -13.51 -12.21 -8.43
CA ASP A 288 -12.59 -13.03 -7.64
C ASP A 288 -11.40 -12.21 -7.15
N GLU A 289 -10.81 -11.43 -8.04
CA GLU A 289 -9.67 -10.57 -7.72
C GLU A 289 -10.01 -9.49 -6.68
N ILE A 290 -11.21 -8.88 -6.79
CA ILE A 290 -11.68 -7.88 -5.83
C ILE A 290 -11.90 -8.49 -4.45
N ASN A 291 -12.60 -9.62 -4.38
CA ASN A 291 -12.87 -10.29 -3.11
C ASN A 291 -11.58 -10.75 -2.44
N SER A 292 -10.63 -11.30 -3.19
CA SER A 292 -9.31 -11.69 -2.71
C SER A 292 -8.50 -10.49 -2.22
N PHE A 293 -8.60 -9.35 -2.94
CA PHE A 293 -7.97 -8.11 -2.51
C PHE A 293 -8.57 -7.59 -1.18
N ILE A 294 -9.90 -7.48 -1.09
CA ILE A 294 -10.59 -6.98 0.12
C ILE A 294 -10.24 -7.85 1.33
N TYR A 295 -10.24 -9.14 1.16
CA TYR A 295 -9.85 -10.06 2.22
C TYR A 295 -8.38 -9.82 2.63
N SER A 296 -7.46 -9.85 1.68
CA SER A 296 -6.03 -9.63 1.96
C SER A 296 -5.75 -8.28 2.61
N PHE A 297 -6.57 -7.28 2.26
CA PHE A 297 -6.50 -5.95 2.87
C PHE A 297 -6.90 -5.99 4.35
N TYR A 298 -8.08 -6.52 4.68
CA TYR A 298 -8.57 -6.54 6.06
C TYR A 298 -7.88 -7.57 6.96
N ASP A 299 -7.37 -8.67 6.42
CA ASP A 299 -6.59 -9.64 7.18
C ASP A 299 -5.27 -9.04 7.75
N LYS A 300 -4.72 -8.03 7.07
CA LYS A 300 -3.54 -7.27 7.53
C LYS A 300 -3.88 -6.13 8.51
N HIS A 301 -5.14 -5.72 8.61
CA HIS A 301 -5.55 -4.59 9.44
C HIS A 301 -6.08 -5.05 10.80
N SER A 302 -5.45 -4.53 11.85
CA SER A 302 -5.81 -4.87 13.23
C SER A 302 -7.07 -4.17 13.74
N ILE A 303 -7.47 -3.06 13.11
CA ILE A 303 -8.65 -2.27 13.46
C ILE A 303 -9.59 -2.27 12.28
N LEU A 304 -10.76 -2.87 12.50
CA LEU A 304 -11.80 -2.99 11.49
C LEU A 304 -12.85 -1.87 11.67
N PRO A 305 -13.41 -1.32 10.57
CA PRO A 305 -14.49 -0.34 10.64
C PRO A 305 -15.80 -1.00 11.15
N LYS A 306 -16.78 -0.19 11.56
CA LYS A 306 -18.10 -0.70 11.94
C LYS A 306 -18.92 -1.20 10.75
N GLU A 307 -18.76 -0.53 9.59
CA GLU A 307 -19.38 -0.92 8.33
C GLU A 307 -18.46 -0.64 7.14
N VAL A 308 -18.64 -1.37 6.07
CA VAL A 308 -17.97 -1.17 4.79
C VAL A 308 -19.03 -0.98 3.72
N LEU A 309 -18.96 0.16 3.01
CA LEU A 309 -19.79 0.40 1.84
C LEU A 309 -19.07 -0.11 0.60
N VAL A 310 -19.77 -0.82 -0.26
CA VAL A 310 -19.19 -1.41 -1.46
C VAL A 310 -20.04 -1.12 -2.69
N CYS A 311 -19.42 -1.12 -3.87
CA CYS A 311 -20.13 -1.04 -5.14
C CYS A 311 -20.87 -2.36 -5.44
N ASP A 312 -21.57 -2.37 -6.57
CA ASP A 312 -22.25 -3.57 -7.06
C ASP A 312 -21.20 -4.67 -7.33
N ASP A 313 -21.64 -5.92 -7.41
CA ASP A 313 -20.85 -7.12 -7.75
C ASP A 313 -19.85 -7.61 -6.69
N ILE A 314 -19.75 -6.98 -5.51
CA ILE A 314 -18.93 -7.47 -4.40
C ILE A 314 -19.75 -8.41 -3.50
N ASP A 315 -19.16 -9.55 -3.15
CA ASP A 315 -19.82 -10.55 -2.28
C ASP A 315 -19.87 -10.09 -0.83
N THR A 316 -20.93 -9.34 -0.51
CA THR A 316 -21.16 -8.78 0.83
C THR A 316 -21.46 -9.87 1.88
N VAL A 317 -22.01 -11.00 1.47
CA VAL A 317 -22.43 -12.07 2.40
C VAL A 317 -21.21 -12.80 2.93
N SER A 318 -20.35 -13.31 2.03
CA SER A 318 -19.14 -14.03 2.45
C SER A 318 -18.18 -13.14 3.23
N LEU A 319 -17.96 -11.90 2.77
CA LEU A 319 -17.08 -10.95 3.46
C LEU A 319 -17.60 -10.58 4.86
N SER A 320 -18.92 -10.35 5.01
CA SER A 320 -19.51 -10.05 6.32
C SER A 320 -19.37 -11.22 7.29
N SER A 321 -19.51 -12.45 6.80
CA SER A 321 -19.36 -13.67 7.61
C SER A 321 -17.91 -13.85 8.10
N ILE A 322 -16.93 -13.59 7.23
CA ILE A 322 -15.50 -13.79 7.54
C ILE A 322 -15.01 -12.78 8.57
N PHE A 323 -15.31 -11.49 8.36
CA PHE A 323 -14.75 -10.42 9.18
C PHE A 323 -15.63 -10.00 10.35
N GLN A 324 -16.87 -10.49 10.42
CA GLN A 324 -17.90 -10.06 11.39
C GLN A 324 -18.13 -8.53 11.34
N ILE A 325 -18.02 -7.95 10.14
CA ILE A 325 -18.29 -6.55 9.82
C ILE A 325 -19.46 -6.49 8.85
N LYS A 326 -20.23 -5.42 8.92
CA LYS A 326 -21.34 -5.20 8.02
C LYS A 326 -20.86 -4.64 6.68
N PHE A 327 -20.84 -5.46 5.62
CA PHE A 327 -20.65 -5.01 4.24
C PHE A 327 -22.02 -4.65 3.64
N ILE A 328 -22.14 -3.46 3.07
CA ILE A 328 -23.40 -2.90 2.56
C ILE A 328 -23.18 -2.41 1.15
N ASN A 329 -24.07 -2.80 0.25
CA ASN A 329 -24.18 -2.22 -1.08
C ASN A 329 -25.35 -1.21 -1.11
N PRO A 330 -25.09 0.11 -0.97
CA PRO A 330 -26.15 1.10 -0.96
C PRO A 330 -26.67 1.34 -2.38
N LYS A 331 -28.00 1.32 -2.57
CA LYS A 331 -28.63 1.52 -3.88
C LYS A 331 -29.06 2.98 -4.13
N LYS A 332 -29.17 3.81 -3.09
CA LYS A 332 -29.61 5.21 -3.18
C LYS A 332 -29.12 6.04 -1.99
N GLY A 333 -29.26 7.36 -2.10
CA GLY A 333 -28.93 8.32 -1.03
C GLY A 333 -27.45 8.68 -0.95
N ILE A 334 -27.06 9.33 0.15
CA ILE A 334 -25.68 9.86 0.35
C ILE A 334 -24.64 8.72 0.32
N LYS A 335 -24.95 7.57 0.94
CA LYS A 335 -24.02 6.42 0.93
C LYS A 335 -23.71 5.93 -0.49
N ARG A 336 -24.71 5.92 -1.39
CA ARG A 336 -24.47 5.58 -2.80
C ARG A 336 -23.58 6.60 -3.49
N LYS A 337 -23.84 7.90 -3.29
CA LYS A 337 -23.00 8.98 -3.87
C LYS A 337 -21.54 8.86 -3.46
N ILE A 338 -21.25 8.41 -2.22
CA ILE A 338 -19.88 8.19 -1.77
C ILE A 338 -19.25 6.98 -2.47
N VAL A 339 -20.02 5.91 -2.69
CA VAL A 339 -19.54 4.77 -3.47
C VAL A 339 -19.24 5.20 -4.91
N ASP A 340 -20.11 5.99 -5.53
CA ASP A 340 -19.89 6.52 -6.88
C ASP A 340 -18.63 7.41 -6.93
N LEU A 341 -18.44 8.29 -5.96
CA LEU A 341 -17.21 9.08 -5.81
C LEU A 341 -15.96 8.19 -5.66
N THR A 342 -16.08 7.08 -4.96
CA THR A 342 -14.99 6.11 -4.81
C THR A 342 -14.68 5.42 -6.14
N THR A 343 -15.70 5.14 -6.95
CA THR A 343 -15.55 4.61 -8.31
C THR A 343 -14.81 5.59 -9.22
N ASP A 344 -15.17 6.87 -9.16
CA ASP A 344 -14.47 7.92 -9.92
C ASP A 344 -13.00 8.05 -9.50
N ASN A 345 -12.69 7.90 -8.21
CA ASN A 345 -11.31 7.86 -7.73
C ASN A 345 -10.55 6.64 -8.27
N ALA A 346 -11.18 5.47 -8.33
CA ALA A 346 -10.59 4.28 -8.93
C ALA A 346 -10.32 4.48 -10.43
N LYS A 347 -11.26 5.09 -11.15
CA LYS A 347 -11.12 5.40 -12.57
C LYS A 347 -9.98 6.38 -12.85
N ASN A 348 -9.87 7.45 -12.08
CA ASN A 348 -8.79 8.42 -12.21
C ASN A 348 -7.42 7.77 -11.94
N ALA A 349 -7.30 6.99 -10.86
CA ALA A 349 -6.07 6.27 -10.55
C ALA A 349 -5.68 5.25 -11.64
N TYR A 350 -6.67 4.63 -12.28
CA TYR A 350 -6.47 3.75 -13.42
C TYR A 350 -5.81 4.50 -14.59
N HIS A 351 -6.38 5.62 -15.01
CA HIS A 351 -5.86 6.40 -16.14
C HIS A 351 -4.47 6.98 -15.86
N GLU A 352 -4.25 7.54 -14.67
CA GLU A 352 -2.92 8.03 -14.25
C GLU A 352 -1.86 6.92 -14.34
N LYS A 353 -2.20 5.72 -13.86
CA LYS A 353 -1.26 4.58 -13.90
C LYS A 353 -0.98 4.10 -15.32
N LEU A 354 -1.99 4.07 -16.19
CA LEU A 354 -1.81 3.69 -17.60
C LEU A 354 -0.92 4.67 -18.36
N GLU A 355 -1.06 5.97 -18.10
CA GLU A 355 -0.17 6.98 -18.69
C GLU A 355 1.29 6.76 -18.27
N LEU A 356 1.51 6.43 -17.00
CA LEU A 356 2.85 6.11 -16.51
C LEU A 356 3.41 4.82 -17.15
N ILE A 357 2.56 3.81 -17.35
CA ILE A 357 2.98 2.55 -18.01
C ILE A 357 3.34 2.82 -19.47
N LYS A 358 2.51 3.58 -20.21
CA LYS A 358 2.79 3.95 -21.60
C LYS A 358 4.12 4.71 -21.73
N LYS A 359 4.36 5.69 -20.84
CA LYS A 359 5.64 6.42 -20.82
C LYS A 359 6.82 5.51 -20.51
N ASP A 360 6.67 4.55 -19.58
CA ASP A 360 7.72 3.56 -19.28
C ASP A 360 7.99 2.66 -20.48
N GLU A 361 6.95 2.23 -21.20
CA GLU A 361 7.07 1.43 -22.43
C GLU A 361 7.73 2.23 -23.58
N GLU A 362 7.36 3.50 -23.76
CA GLU A 362 8.00 4.39 -24.73
C GLU A 362 9.49 4.57 -24.43
N GLN A 363 9.86 4.75 -23.19
CA GLN A 363 11.24 4.93 -22.77
C GLN A 363 12.07 3.63 -22.73
N THR A 364 11.42 2.48 -22.79
CA THR A 364 12.10 1.17 -22.64
C THR A 364 11.98 0.35 -23.96
N SER A 365 10.91 -0.40 -24.09
CA SER A 365 10.76 -1.36 -25.20
C SER A 365 10.74 -0.70 -26.58
N LEU A 366 10.08 0.48 -26.70
CA LEU A 366 10.06 1.20 -27.98
C LEU A 366 11.43 1.76 -28.32
N ALA A 367 12.15 2.32 -27.34
CA ALA A 367 13.53 2.81 -27.56
C ALA A 367 14.48 1.68 -27.98
N MET A 368 14.35 0.48 -27.39
CA MET A 368 15.11 -0.70 -27.80
C MET A 368 14.79 -1.14 -29.24
N ASN A 369 13.50 -1.11 -29.61
CA ASN A 369 13.08 -1.45 -30.97
C ASN A 369 13.59 -0.43 -32.00
N GLU A 370 13.57 0.86 -31.68
CA GLU A 370 14.13 1.92 -32.53
C GLU A 370 15.63 1.78 -32.69
N LEU A 371 16.35 1.55 -31.59
CA LEU A 371 17.79 1.29 -31.63
C LEU A 371 18.10 0.06 -32.49
N GLY A 372 17.32 -1.02 -32.32
CA GLY A 372 17.45 -2.24 -33.14
C GLY A 372 17.25 -1.95 -34.64
N LYS A 373 16.26 -1.15 -35.01
CA LYS A 373 16.04 -0.73 -36.41
C LYS A 373 17.22 0.06 -36.97
N ILE A 374 17.77 1.01 -36.19
CA ILE A 374 18.93 1.82 -36.59
C ILE A 374 20.16 0.93 -36.79
N LEU A 375 20.36 -0.05 -35.93
CA LEU A 375 21.50 -0.98 -35.98
C LEU A 375 21.30 -2.16 -36.96
N GLY A 376 20.11 -2.33 -37.54
CA GLY A 376 19.76 -3.46 -38.39
C GLY A 376 19.64 -4.78 -37.63
N ILE A 377 19.38 -4.75 -36.31
CA ILE A 377 19.28 -5.91 -35.43
C ILE A 377 17.80 -6.16 -35.13
N ASN A 378 17.28 -7.31 -35.54
CA ASN A 378 15.93 -7.74 -35.18
C ASN A 378 15.90 -8.27 -33.75
N ASN A 379 14.87 -7.88 -32.96
CA ASN A 379 14.66 -8.34 -31.59
C ASN A 379 15.84 -8.02 -30.63
N LEU A 380 16.30 -6.77 -30.65
CA LEU A 380 17.32 -6.30 -29.71
C LEU A 380 16.75 -6.34 -28.29
N SER A 381 17.15 -7.32 -27.49
CA SER A 381 16.66 -7.51 -26.11
C SER A 381 17.69 -7.16 -25.05
N ARG A 382 18.98 -7.15 -25.41
CA ARG A 382 20.09 -6.88 -24.47
C ARG A 382 21.04 -5.83 -25.05
N VAL A 383 21.37 -4.83 -24.24
CA VAL A 383 22.39 -3.83 -24.54
C VAL A 383 23.36 -3.74 -23.37
N GLU A 384 24.63 -3.78 -23.69
CA GLU A 384 25.72 -3.59 -22.75
C GLU A 384 26.46 -2.32 -23.09
N ILE A 385 26.69 -1.47 -22.10
CA ILE A 385 27.38 -0.19 -22.25
C ILE A 385 28.59 -0.21 -21.34
N PHE A 386 29.75 0.08 -21.94
CA PHE A 386 31.03 0.11 -21.26
C PHE A 386 31.50 1.56 -21.10
N ASP A 387 32.00 1.87 -19.93
CA ASP A 387 32.63 3.15 -19.61
C ASP A 387 34.04 2.88 -19.08
N ASN A 388 35.04 3.42 -19.77
CA ASN A 388 36.43 3.30 -19.43
C ASN A 388 36.92 4.57 -18.76
N SER A 389 37.56 4.43 -17.61
CA SER A 389 38.09 5.55 -16.84
C SER A 389 39.52 5.28 -16.40
N ASN A 390 40.38 6.31 -16.41
CA ASN A 390 41.71 6.26 -15.87
C ASN A 390 42.00 7.49 -14.98
N LEU A 391 42.98 7.37 -14.11
CA LEU A 391 43.45 8.47 -13.30
C LEU A 391 44.84 8.87 -13.78
N PHE A 392 44.93 10.00 -14.52
CA PHE A 392 46.18 10.52 -15.12
C PHE A 392 46.96 9.49 -15.93
N GLY A 393 46.29 8.69 -16.74
CA GLY A 393 46.89 7.62 -17.55
C GLY A 393 47.31 6.38 -16.78
N ASN A 394 46.97 6.29 -15.49
CA ASN A 394 47.21 5.11 -14.65
C ASN A 394 45.89 4.62 -14.05
N PHE A 395 45.90 3.40 -13.46
CA PHE A 395 44.77 2.82 -12.79
C PHE A 395 43.51 2.66 -13.67
N ASN A 396 43.73 2.13 -14.89
CA ASN A 396 42.64 1.92 -15.84
C ASN A 396 41.60 0.98 -15.27
N VAL A 397 40.33 1.41 -15.27
CA VAL A 397 39.18 0.65 -14.84
C VAL A 397 38.07 0.75 -15.88
N SER A 398 37.25 -0.30 -15.99
CA SER A 398 36.06 -0.26 -16.83
C SER A 398 34.84 -0.72 -16.05
N GLY A 399 33.74 -0.02 -16.28
CA GLY A 399 32.41 -0.36 -15.79
C GLY A 399 31.53 -0.84 -16.93
N MET A 400 30.71 -1.86 -16.69
CA MET A 400 29.66 -2.30 -17.60
C MET A 400 28.31 -2.17 -16.95
N VAL A 401 27.39 -1.53 -17.64
CA VAL A 401 25.97 -1.53 -17.32
C VAL A 401 25.21 -2.35 -18.35
N VAL A 402 24.21 -3.06 -17.91
CA VAL A 402 23.41 -3.97 -18.75
C VAL A 402 21.96 -3.53 -18.73
N PHE A 403 21.35 -3.46 -19.91
CA PHE A 403 19.93 -3.27 -20.08
C PHE A 403 19.32 -4.51 -20.74
N ILE A 404 18.20 -4.98 -20.19
CA ILE A 404 17.39 -6.05 -20.78
C ILE A 404 16.01 -5.48 -21.05
N ASP A 405 15.53 -5.57 -22.30
CA ASP A 405 14.26 -5.01 -22.76
C ASP A 405 14.09 -3.53 -22.37
N GLY A 406 15.19 -2.76 -22.47
CA GLY A 406 15.24 -1.34 -22.14
C GLY A 406 15.29 -1.00 -20.65
N LYS A 407 15.33 -1.99 -19.74
CA LYS A 407 15.38 -1.77 -18.28
C LYS A 407 16.77 -2.13 -17.73
N PRO A 408 17.28 -1.33 -16.76
CA PRO A 408 18.55 -1.60 -16.11
C PRO A 408 18.55 -2.97 -15.41
N TYR A 409 19.43 -3.87 -15.79
CA TYR A 409 19.65 -5.18 -15.19
C TYR A 409 20.88 -5.14 -14.27
N LYS A 410 20.67 -4.73 -13.01
CA LYS A 410 21.75 -4.47 -12.05
C LYS A 410 22.59 -5.71 -11.72
N ASP A 411 22.03 -6.91 -11.75
CA ASP A 411 22.74 -8.15 -11.49
C ASP A 411 23.76 -8.47 -12.59
N GLY A 412 23.59 -7.87 -13.77
CA GLY A 412 24.51 -7.94 -14.89
C GLY A 412 25.67 -6.92 -14.83
N TYR A 413 25.62 -5.94 -13.92
CA TYR A 413 26.65 -4.90 -13.83
C TYR A 413 27.99 -5.48 -13.41
N ARG A 414 29.08 -5.05 -14.05
CA ARG A 414 30.44 -5.52 -13.78
C ARG A 414 31.42 -4.36 -13.71
N LYS A 415 32.53 -4.59 -13.03
CA LYS A 415 33.68 -3.71 -12.97
C LYS A 415 34.94 -4.54 -13.17
N TRP A 416 35.86 -4.04 -13.98
CA TRP A 416 37.16 -4.64 -14.21
C TRP A 416 38.29 -3.66 -13.94
N LYS A 417 39.37 -4.16 -13.37
CA LYS A 417 40.64 -3.49 -13.36
C LYS A 417 41.37 -3.93 -14.61
N ILE A 418 41.78 -2.98 -15.41
CA ILE A 418 42.49 -3.25 -16.67
C ILE A 418 43.98 -3.54 -16.38
N MET A 419 44.49 -4.56 -17.00
CA MET A 419 45.85 -5.03 -16.73
C MET A 419 46.83 -4.68 -17.85
N SER A 420 46.34 -4.22 -19.03
CA SER A 420 47.20 -3.81 -20.14
C SER A 420 47.96 -2.52 -19.79
N ASP A 421 49.26 -2.53 -20.11
CA ASP A 421 50.13 -1.38 -19.90
C ASP A 421 49.90 -0.21 -20.91
N MET A 422 49.06 -0.48 -21.93
CA MET A 422 48.66 0.57 -22.90
C MET A 422 47.44 1.35 -22.40
N SER A 423 47.63 2.59 -22.10
CA SER A 423 46.61 3.46 -21.53
C SER A 423 45.73 4.15 -22.59
N ASP A 424 45.47 3.50 -23.72
CA ASP A 424 44.55 4.01 -24.74
C ASP A 424 43.17 3.33 -24.63
N ASP A 425 42.15 4.05 -25.01
CA ASP A 425 40.73 3.62 -24.90
C ASP A 425 40.43 2.39 -25.77
N TYR A 426 41.16 2.21 -26.88
CA TYR A 426 40.97 1.11 -27.81
C TYR A 426 41.41 -0.22 -27.20
N ASN A 427 42.61 -0.26 -26.64
CA ASN A 427 43.16 -1.47 -26.00
C ASN A 427 42.41 -1.79 -24.71
N THR A 428 42.00 -0.79 -23.94
CA THR A 428 41.14 -0.92 -22.76
C THR A 428 39.80 -1.57 -23.15
N MET A 429 39.14 -1.06 -24.18
CA MET A 429 37.89 -1.62 -24.66
C MET A 429 38.03 -3.06 -25.15
N ARG A 430 39.11 -3.36 -25.90
CA ARG A 430 39.38 -4.71 -26.38
C ARG A 430 39.56 -5.72 -25.24
N GLU A 431 40.31 -5.36 -24.20
CA GLU A 431 40.51 -6.20 -23.02
C GLU A 431 39.17 -6.43 -22.28
N VAL A 432 38.39 -5.41 -22.08
CA VAL A 432 37.09 -5.50 -21.37
C VAL A 432 36.09 -6.37 -22.11
N ILE A 433 35.96 -6.20 -23.42
CA ILE A 433 35.06 -7.05 -24.23
C ILE A 433 35.50 -8.50 -24.14
N TYR A 434 36.82 -8.80 -24.23
CA TYR A 434 37.32 -10.14 -24.06
C TYR A 434 37.00 -10.70 -22.66
N LEU A 435 37.19 -9.93 -21.61
CA LEU A 435 36.90 -10.36 -20.24
C LEU A 435 35.39 -10.52 -19.96
N SER A 436 34.54 -9.78 -20.64
CA SER A 436 33.07 -9.93 -20.50
C SER A 436 32.61 -11.26 -21.16
N TRP A 437 33.17 -11.61 -22.31
CA TRP A 437 32.80 -12.81 -23.05
C TRP A 437 33.43 -14.09 -22.49
N ALA A 438 34.63 -14.01 -21.92
CA ALA A 438 35.33 -15.17 -21.37
C ALA A 438 34.69 -15.78 -20.10
N LYS A 439 33.68 -15.12 -19.51
CA LYS A 439 32.96 -15.63 -18.34
C LYS A 439 31.60 -16.26 -18.67
N ASP A 440 31.17 -16.16 -19.92
CA ASP A 440 29.93 -16.79 -20.40
C ASP A 440 30.20 -18.16 -21.10
N ILE A 441 31.46 -18.66 -21.05
CA ILE A 441 31.89 -20.02 -21.39
C ILE A 441 32.30 -20.74 -20.09
#